data_5ae19295bd925c2f0eb1c283d8d9e17c
#
_entry.id   5ae19295bd925c2f0eb1c283d8d9e17c
#
_cell.length_a   1.000
_cell.length_b   1.000
_cell.length_c   1.000
_cell.angle_alpha   90.00
_cell.angle_beta   90.00
_cell.angle_gamma   90.00
#
_symmetry.space_group_name_H-M   'P 1'
#
loop_
_entity.id
_entity.type
_entity.pdbx_description
1 polymer ?
#
loop_
_entity_poly.entity_id
_entity_poly.type
_entity_poly.pdbx_seq_one_letter_code
_entity_poly.pdbx_strand_id
1 'polypeptide(L)'
;MTEADLRLREREARMKERFQRKSSHTSVRYLRRMKELGGAPEELTPFLETLDQIYTGMESADIPADVPAVGTYCVMAPQELIYAAGARPVKLCSGSYTAFSVGDDEVPRDACPLVKAAEGFMSVDTMPLYRDCRMMVVPVTCDCKKKIAGMLSAKREVVTLHVPVKKEDSDIELYVEELYFLMEKLEDMTGRRITYESLTAAMRMTGRASYELSRFLSYKKQIGVCETPEAA
;
A
#
# COMPACT_ATOMS: atom_id res chain seq x y z
N MET A 1 20.63 27.72 11.22
CA MET A 1 19.55 27.65 10.25
C MET A 1 19.57 28.93 9.46
N THR A 2 19.88 28.88 8.19
CA THR A 2 20.01 30.07 7.34
C THR A 2 18.64 30.55 6.86
N GLU A 3 18.54 31.78 6.38
CA GLU A 3 17.32 32.31 5.79
C GLU A 3 16.90 31.50 4.54
N ALA A 4 17.85 30.95 3.81
CA ALA A 4 17.63 30.05 2.69
C ALA A 4 16.96 28.72 3.12
N ASP A 5 17.41 28.16 4.27
CA ASP A 5 16.82 26.93 4.84
C ASP A 5 15.37 27.17 5.25
N LEU A 6 15.06 28.33 5.81
CA LEU A 6 13.71 28.70 6.19
C LEU A 6 12.78 28.82 4.97
N ARG A 7 13.22 29.52 3.92
CA ARG A 7 12.47 29.67 2.68
C ARG A 7 12.21 28.32 1.99
N LEU A 8 13.20 27.40 2.02
CA LEU A 8 13.04 26.06 1.46
C LEU A 8 11.96 25.29 2.22
N ARG A 9 12.03 25.26 3.56
CA ARG A 9 11.01 24.60 4.41
C ARG A 9 9.61 25.15 4.23
N GLU A 10 9.46 26.47 4.11
CA GLU A 10 8.16 27.09 3.84
C GLU A 10 7.62 26.71 2.45
N ARG A 11 8.49 26.59 1.45
CA ARG A 11 8.10 26.13 0.11
C ARG A 11 7.65 24.68 0.14
N GLU A 12 8.39 23.82 0.82
CA GLU A 12 8.02 22.40 1.01
C GLU A 12 6.70 22.25 1.76
N ALA A 13 6.50 23.01 2.83
CA ALA A 13 5.25 22.99 3.60
C ALA A 13 4.04 23.40 2.74
N ARG A 14 4.17 24.48 1.95
CA ARG A 14 3.13 24.91 1.01
C ARG A 14 2.86 23.89 -0.09
N MET A 15 3.90 23.21 -0.58
CA MET A 15 3.75 22.15 -1.57
C MET A 15 3.00 20.95 -0.99
N LYS A 16 3.34 20.53 0.23
CA LYS A 16 2.67 19.46 0.98
C LYS A 16 1.18 19.78 1.18
N GLU A 17 0.87 20.97 1.69
CA GLU A 17 -0.51 21.40 1.91
C GLU A 17 -1.32 21.44 0.61
N ARG A 18 -0.73 22.00 -0.45
CA ARG A 18 -1.38 22.04 -1.77
C ARG A 18 -1.62 20.64 -2.33
N PHE A 19 -0.66 19.73 -2.18
CA PHE A 19 -0.77 18.35 -2.61
C PHE A 19 -1.89 17.63 -1.86
N GLN A 20 -1.91 17.71 -0.53
CA GLN A 20 -2.92 17.09 0.33
C GLN A 20 -4.32 17.59 -0.03
N ARG A 21 -4.51 18.90 -0.11
CA ARG A 21 -5.78 19.50 -0.51
C ARG A 21 -6.22 19.06 -1.91
N LYS A 22 -5.32 19.02 -2.90
CA LYS A 22 -5.65 18.60 -4.26
C LYS A 22 -6.01 17.10 -4.32
N SER A 23 -5.28 16.24 -3.65
CA SER A 23 -5.52 14.79 -3.63
C SER A 23 -6.83 14.46 -2.94
N SER A 24 -7.03 14.96 -1.73
CA SER A 24 -8.26 14.77 -0.96
C SER A 24 -9.49 15.33 -1.71
N HIS A 25 -9.47 16.60 -2.08
CA HIS A 25 -10.59 17.24 -2.77
C HIS A 25 -10.97 16.56 -4.09
N THR A 26 -9.99 16.14 -4.87
CA THR A 26 -10.25 15.45 -6.14
C THR A 26 -10.91 14.10 -5.92
N SER A 27 -10.37 13.30 -5.00
CA SER A 27 -10.87 11.96 -4.68
C SER A 27 -12.27 12.01 -4.08
N VAL A 28 -12.50 12.89 -3.11
CA VAL A 28 -13.83 13.11 -2.50
C VAL A 28 -14.86 13.57 -3.54
N ARG A 29 -14.48 14.48 -4.44
CA ARG A 29 -15.35 14.93 -5.52
C ARG A 29 -15.77 13.79 -6.44
N TYR A 30 -14.85 12.92 -6.84
CA TYR A 30 -15.17 11.77 -7.68
C TYR A 30 -16.03 10.74 -6.95
N LEU A 31 -15.74 10.42 -5.70
CA LEU A 31 -16.55 9.51 -4.89
C LEU A 31 -17.98 10.05 -4.72
N ARG A 32 -18.12 11.34 -4.43
CA ARG A 32 -19.42 12.01 -4.33
C ARG A 32 -20.19 11.93 -5.65
N ARG A 33 -19.49 12.20 -6.76
CA ARG A 33 -20.08 12.10 -8.10
C ARG A 33 -20.52 10.68 -8.44
N MET A 34 -19.75 9.67 -8.06
CA MET A 34 -20.14 8.25 -8.24
C MET A 34 -21.42 7.93 -7.45
N LYS A 35 -21.52 8.39 -6.20
CA LYS A 35 -22.73 8.21 -5.38
C LYS A 35 -23.96 8.93 -6.01
N GLU A 36 -23.77 10.14 -6.54
CA GLU A 36 -24.85 10.92 -7.20
C GLU A 36 -25.36 10.29 -8.49
N LEU A 37 -24.47 9.71 -9.29
CA LEU A 37 -24.85 9.07 -10.57
C LEU A 37 -25.74 7.83 -10.34
N GLY A 38 -25.68 7.22 -9.18
CA GLY A 38 -26.42 5.99 -8.89
C GLY A 38 -25.95 4.81 -9.74
N GLY A 39 -26.71 3.72 -9.67
CA GLY A 39 -26.42 2.52 -10.48
C GLY A 39 -25.24 1.67 -10.00
N ALA A 40 -24.53 2.08 -8.94
CA ALA A 40 -23.58 1.22 -8.30
C ALA A 40 -24.34 0.11 -7.54
N PRO A 41 -23.97 -1.18 -7.70
CA PRO A 41 -24.54 -2.25 -6.92
C PRO A 41 -24.38 -1.98 -5.41
N GLU A 42 -25.38 -2.36 -4.62
CA GLU A 42 -25.40 -2.13 -3.17
C GLU A 42 -24.18 -2.77 -2.48
N GLU A 43 -23.69 -3.88 -3.05
CA GLU A 43 -22.51 -4.61 -2.59
C GLU A 43 -21.20 -3.77 -2.68
N LEU A 44 -21.16 -2.71 -3.47
CA LEU A 44 -20.03 -1.78 -3.54
C LEU A 44 -20.06 -0.71 -2.46
N THR A 45 -21.17 -0.53 -1.75
CA THR A 45 -21.31 0.50 -0.71
C THR A 45 -20.19 0.45 0.34
N PRO A 46 -19.81 -0.72 0.91
CA PRO A 46 -18.72 -0.79 1.90
C PRO A 46 -17.37 -0.33 1.34
N PHE A 47 -17.11 -0.59 0.05
CA PHE A 47 -15.88 -0.14 -0.60
C PHE A 47 -15.88 1.37 -0.80
N LEU A 48 -16.99 1.95 -1.22
CA LEU A 48 -17.13 3.40 -1.42
C LEU A 48 -17.03 4.15 -0.10
N GLU A 49 -17.61 3.60 0.98
CA GLU A 49 -17.49 4.15 2.34
C GLU A 49 -16.07 4.08 2.86
N THR A 50 -15.38 2.96 2.66
CA THR A 50 -13.97 2.81 3.03
C THR A 50 -13.08 3.81 2.28
N LEU A 51 -13.29 3.99 0.96
CA LEU A 51 -12.56 4.98 0.18
C LEU A 51 -12.87 6.41 0.65
N ASP A 52 -14.13 6.69 0.97
CA ASP A 52 -14.54 8.00 1.50
C ASP A 52 -13.84 8.28 2.84
N GLN A 53 -13.82 7.31 3.76
CA GLN A 53 -13.09 7.41 5.03
C GLN A 53 -11.58 7.62 4.84
N ILE A 54 -10.96 6.92 3.89
CA ILE A 54 -9.53 7.07 3.60
C ILE A 54 -9.24 8.48 3.07
N TYR A 55 -10.04 9.00 2.14
CA TYR A 55 -9.75 10.26 1.48
C TYR A 55 -10.28 11.49 2.23
N THR A 56 -11.37 11.39 2.95
CA THR A 56 -11.84 12.47 3.85
C THR A 56 -11.08 12.49 5.15
N GLY A 57 -10.67 11.31 5.65
CA GLY A 57 -9.87 11.13 6.85
C GLY A 57 -8.35 11.22 6.63
N MET A 58 -7.88 11.75 5.50
CA MET A 58 -6.44 11.97 5.29
C MET A 58 -5.79 12.84 6.39
N GLU A 59 -6.58 13.64 7.08
CA GLU A 59 -6.15 14.45 8.22
C GLU A 59 -6.33 13.74 9.57
N SER A 60 -7.20 12.74 9.62
CA SER A 60 -7.61 12.08 10.86
C SER A 60 -7.88 10.58 10.67
N ALA A 61 -7.10 9.90 9.81
CA ALA A 61 -7.27 8.46 9.72
C ALA A 61 -7.04 7.87 11.11
N ASP A 62 -8.12 7.51 11.79
CA ASP A 62 -8.14 6.72 13.03
C ASP A 62 -7.60 5.32 12.72
N ILE A 63 -6.32 5.28 12.44
CA ILE A 63 -5.58 4.04 12.46
C ILE A 63 -5.36 3.76 13.92
N PRO A 64 -5.80 2.61 14.44
CA PRO A 64 -5.48 2.24 15.81
C PRO A 64 -3.98 2.40 16.02
N ALA A 65 -3.58 3.37 16.82
CA ALA A 65 -2.16 3.69 17.05
C ALA A 65 -1.43 2.54 17.80
N ASP A 66 -2.18 1.65 18.39
CA ASP A 66 -1.74 0.46 19.11
C ASP A 66 -1.34 -0.72 18.21
N VAL A 67 -1.78 -0.72 16.93
CA VAL A 67 -1.43 -1.77 15.97
C VAL A 67 -0.34 -1.26 15.02
N PRO A 68 0.89 -1.80 15.11
CA PRO A 68 1.99 -1.37 14.24
C PRO A 68 1.67 -1.65 12.77
N ALA A 69 1.97 -0.69 11.90
CA ALA A 69 1.78 -0.81 10.47
C ALA A 69 3.08 -1.24 9.77
N VAL A 70 2.94 -2.17 8.82
CA VAL A 70 4.02 -2.64 7.95
C VAL A 70 3.65 -2.33 6.50
N GLY A 71 4.46 -1.51 5.85
CA GLY A 71 4.28 -1.18 4.45
C GLY A 71 4.68 -2.35 3.54
N THR A 72 3.86 -2.67 2.56
CA THR A 72 4.14 -3.76 1.63
C THR A 72 4.13 -3.26 0.19
N TYR A 73 5.17 -3.61 -0.56
CA TYR A 73 5.20 -3.42 -2.00
C TYR A 73 4.84 -4.74 -2.68
N CYS A 74 3.93 -4.69 -3.66
CA CYS A 74 3.46 -5.86 -4.39
C CYS A 74 2.58 -6.83 -3.59
N VAL A 75 1.87 -7.69 -4.33
CA VAL A 75 1.03 -8.76 -3.79
C VAL A 75 1.84 -9.95 -3.26
N MET A 76 3.14 -9.99 -3.57
CA MET A 76 4.04 -11.09 -3.16
C MET A 76 4.55 -10.94 -1.71
N ALA A 77 4.28 -9.82 -1.04
CA ALA A 77 4.60 -9.69 0.38
C ALA A 77 3.66 -10.59 1.21
N PRO A 78 4.20 -11.47 2.08
CA PRO A 78 3.40 -12.42 2.86
C PRO A 78 2.65 -11.72 3.98
N GLN A 79 1.43 -11.29 3.70
CA GLN A 79 0.58 -10.58 4.67
C GLN A 79 0.25 -11.44 5.89
N GLU A 80 0.25 -12.75 5.71
CA GLU A 80 0.01 -13.75 6.76
C GLU A 80 1.00 -13.61 7.91
N LEU A 81 2.29 -13.44 7.61
CA LEU A 81 3.32 -13.23 8.63
C LEU A 81 3.12 -11.92 9.38
N ILE A 82 2.74 -10.86 8.66
CA ILE A 82 2.49 -9.54 9.26
C ILE A 82 1.30 -9.61 10.23
N TYR A 83 0.19 -10.21 9.81
CA TYR A 83 -0.97 -10.42 10.69
C TYR A 83 -0.64 -11.34 11.87
N ALA A 84 0.10 -12.42 11.64
CA ALA A 84 0.48 -13.36 12.69
C ALA A 84 1.35 -12.70 13.78
N ALA A 85 2.17 -11.73 13.41
CA ALA A 85 2.95 -10.90 14.33
C ALA A 85 2.10 -9.83 15.06
N GLY A 86 0.80 -9.73 14.79
CA GLY A 86 -0.07 -8.71 15.38
C GLY A 86 0.13 -7.32 14.79
N ALA A 87 0.70 -7.24 13.60
CA ALA A 87 0.84 -6.00 12.83
C ALA A 87 -0.21 -5.93 11.70
N ARG A 88 -0.33 -4.76 11.08
CA ARG A 88 -1.25 -4.50 9.98
C ARG A 88 -0.49 -4.22 8.68
N PRO A 89 -0.70 -5.00 7.60
CA PRO A 89 -0.10 -4.70 6.30
C PRO A 89 -0.78 -3.48 5.66
N VAL A 90 0.03 -2.58 5.11
CA VAL A 90 -0.40 -1.42 4.33
C VAL A 90 0.17 -1.54 2.93
N LYS A 91 -0.69 -1.66 1.93
CA LYS A 91 -0.26 -1.73 0.53
C LYS A 91 0.19 -0.35 0.05
N LEU A 92 1.46 -0.21 -0.28
CA LEU A 92 2.08 1.05 -0.65
C LEU A 92 1.99 1.35 -2.15
N CYS A 93 1.81 0.35 -3.01
CA CYS A 93 1.59 0.58 -4.44
C CYS A 93 0.28 1.34 -4.65
N SER A 94 0.37 2.61 -5.03
CA SER A 94 -0.75 3.53 -5.17
C SER A 94 -1.06 3.83 -6.64
N GLY A 95 -2.32 4.08 -6.97
CA GLY A 95 -2.77 4.51 -8.29
C GLY A 95 -2.98 6.03 -8.42
N SER A 96 -2.46 6.84 -7.51
CA SER A 96 -2.67 8.29 -7.52
C SER A 96 -1.82 8.99 -8.58
N TYR A 97 -2.47 9.60 -9.57
CA TYR A 97 -1.79 10.42 -10.58
C TYR A 97 -1.11 11.66 -9.97
N THR A 98 -1.71 12.26 -8.95
CA THR A 98 -1.12 13.43 -8.28
C THR A 98 0.17 13.07 -7.54
N ALA A 99 0.17 11.91 -6.86
CA ALA A 99 1.37 11.41 -6.19
C ALA A 99 2.44 10.95 -7.19
N PHE A 100 2.04 10.35 -8.30
CA PHE A 100 2.94 10.00 -9.40
C PHE A 100 3.75 11.20 -9.87
N SER A 101 3.10 12.34 -10.09
CA SER A 101 3.78 13.57 -10.58
C SER A 101 4.85 14.07 -9.61
N VAL A 102 4.71 13.81 -8.31
CA VAL A 102 5.74 14.16 -7.30
C VAL A 102 6.86 13.13 -7.30
N GLY A 103 6.53 11.85 -7.31
CA GLY A 103 7.52 10.77 -7.29
C GLY A 103 8.32 10.64 -8.60
N ASP A 104 7.83 11.21 -9.71
CA ASP A 104 8.52 11.19 -11.02
C ASP A 104 9.86 11.94 -10.97
N ASP A 105 9.99 12.91 -10.09
CA ASP A 105 11.24 13.66 -9.89
C ASP A 105 12.25 12.92 -9.00
N GLU A 106 11.81 11.94 -8.20
CA GLU A 106 12.66 11.26 -7.22
C GLU A 106 13.11 9.87 -7.65
N VAL A 107 12.35 9.20 -8.52
CA VAL A 107 12.67 7.85 -8.98
C VAL A 107 13.03 7.83 -10.46
N PRO A 108 13.73 6.79 -10.97
CA PRO A 108 14.08 6.71 -12.37
C PRO A 108 12.89 6.87 -13.30
N ARG A 109 13.14 7.50 -14.45
CA ARG A 109 12.10 7.82 -15.44
C ARG A 109 11.32 6.60 -15.93
N ASP A 110 11.96 5.46 -16.03
CA ASP A 110 11.40 4.17 -16.46
C ASP A 110 10.75 3.35 -15.32
N ALA A 111 10.72 3.92 -14.10
CA ALA A 111 10.11 3.25 -12.97
C ALA A 111 8.59 3.10 -13.14
N CYS A 112 8.06 2.01 -12.56
CA CYS A 112 6.62 1.72 -12.55
C CYS A 112 5.80 2.89 -11.97
N PRO A 113 4.72 3.34 -12.64
CA PRO A 113 3.88 4.43 -12.17
C PRO A 113 3.32 4.24 -10.75
N LEU A 114 3.01 3.00 -10.37
CA LEU A 114 2.53 2.68 -9.01
C LEU A 114 3.60 2.90 -7.95
N VAL A 115 4.85 2.60 -8.29
CA VAL A 115 5.99 2.82 -7.41
C VAL A 115 6.29 4.33 -7.30
N LYS A 116 6.24 5.06 -8.40
CA LYS A 116 6.37 6.53 -8.41
C LYS A 116 5.30 7.18 -7.53
N ALA A 117 4.05 6.74 -7.65
CA ALA A 117 2.96 7.26 -6.82
C ALA A 117 3.16 6.95 -5.33
N ALA A 118 3.66 5.76 -4.99
CA ALA A 118 3.97 5.41 -3.60
C ALA A 118 5.09 6.30 -3.03
N GLU A 119 6.18 6.50 -3.80
CA GLU A 119 7.28 7.39 -3.40
C GLU A 119 6.81 8.84 -3.28
N GLY A 120 5.96 9.30 -4.19
CA GLY A 120 5.38 10.63 -4.12
C GLY A 120 4.56 10.86 -2.84
N PHE A 121 3.81 9.87 -2.36
CA PHE A 121 3.14 9.96 -1.06
C PHE A 121 4.12 9.97 0.11
N MET A 122 5.19 9.19 0.02
CA MET A 122 6.19 9.11 1.07
C MET A 122 7.04 10.36 1.18
N SER A 123 7.44 10.96 0.05
CA SER A 123 8.26 12.16 0.03
C SER A 123 7.50 13.40 0.50
N VAL A 124 6.20 13.49 0.21
CA VAL A 124 5.37 14.61 0.70
C VAL A 124 4.96 14.42 2.16
N ASP A 125 5.04 13.19 2.69
CA ASP A 125 4.72 12.83 4.09
C ASP A 125 3.31 13.30 4.53
N THR A 126 2.35 13.25 3.60
CA THR A 126 0.99 13.75 3.84
C THR A 126 -0.01 12.64 4.13
N MET A 127 0.35 11.39 3.85
CA MET A 127 -0.53 10.25 4.03
C MET A 127 -0.16 9.49 5.31
N PRO A 128 -0.96 9.58 6.38
CA PRO A 128 -0.65 8.90 7.64
C PRO A 128 -0.39 7.41 7.48
N LEU A 129 -1.17 6.74 6.61
CA LEU A 129 -0.99 5.32 6.29
C LEU A 129 0.44 4.96 5.87
N TYR A 130 1.10 5.84 5.10
CA TYR A 130 2.47 5.62 4.63
C TYR A 130 3.49 6.05 5.67
N ARG A 131 3.24 7.18 6.32
CA ARG A 131 4.11 7.76 7.34
C ARG A 131 4.28 6.84 8.53
N ASP A 132 3.19 6.22 8.97
CA ASP A 132 3.13 5.47 10.23
C ASP A 132 3.61 4.01 10.07
N CYS A 133 4.00 3.58 8.85
CA CYS A 133 4.64 2.30 8.64
C CYS A 133 6.00 2.25 9.34
N ARG A 134 6.15 1.33 10.29
CA ARG A 134 7.41 1.15 11.04
C ARG A 134 8.47 0.41 10.23
N MET A 135 8.04 -0.48 9.35
CA MET A 135 8.89 -1.30 8.49
C MET A 135 8.29 -1.36 7.09
N MET A 136 9.12 -1.55 6.08
CA MET A 136 8.72 -1.78 4.70
C MET A 136 9.17 -3.17 4.24
N VAL A 137 8.26 -3.95 3.69
CA VAL A 137 8.57 -5.25 3.05
C VAL A 137 8.52 -5.08 1.55
N VAL A 138 9.65 -5.31 0.89
CA VAL A 138 9.82 -5.10 -0.55
C VAL A 138 10.23 -6.41 -1.23
N PRO A 139 9.28 -7.15 -1.83
CA PRO A 139 9.61 -8.28 -2.68
C PRO A 139 10.38 -7.83 -3.92
N VAL A 140 11.59 -8.33 -4.10
CA VAL A 140 12.48 -7.95 -5.20
C VAL A 140 12.11 -8.77 -6.45
N THR A 141 11.02 -8.39 -7.09
CA THR A 141 10.48 -9.07 -8.28
C THR A 141 10.74 -8.30 -9.58
N CYS A 142 11.30 -7.09 -9.51
CA CYS A 142 11.71 -6.29 -10.66
C CYS A 142 12.77 -5.26 -10.26
N ASP A 143 13.52 -4.75 -11.22
CA ASP A 143 14.61 -3.79 -11.01
C ASP A 143 14.13 -2.51 -10.30
N CYS A 144 12.93 -2.07 -10.61
CA CYS A 144 12.34 -0.89 -9.99
C CYS A 144 12.19 -1.06 -8.48
N LYS A 145 11.73 -2.23 -8.01
CA LYS A 145 11.60 -2.52 -6.57
C LYS A 145 12.94 -2.70 -5.90
N LYS A 146 13.90 -3.32 -6.57
CA LYS A 146 15.27 -3.43 -6.07
C LYS A 146 15.87 -2.05 -5.81
N LYS A 147 15.70 -1.12 -6.76
CA LYS A 147 16.22 0.23 -6.66
C LYS A 147 15.53 1.04 -5.56
N ILE A 148 14.20 0.95 -5.49
CA ILE A 148 13.43 1.62 -4.45
C ILE A 148 13.74 1.09 -3.05
N ALA A 149 13.96 -0.20 -2.88
CA ALA A 149 14.37 -0.75 -1.59
C ALA A 149 15.65 -0.08 -1.08
N GLY A 150 16.64 0.14 -1.96
CA GLY A 150 17.85 0.88 -1.63
C GLY A 150 17.60 2.36 -1.27
N MET A 151 16.67 3.02 -1.95
CA MET A 151 16.32 4.42 -1.65
C MET A 151 15.57 4.54 -0.31
N LEU A 152 14.65 3.63 -0.04
CA LEU A 152 13.87 3.61 1.19
C LEU A 152 14.72 3.26 2.41
N SER A 153 15.68 2.35 2.26
CA SER A 153 16.55 1.91 3.37
C SER A 153 17.40 3.03 3.97
N ALA A 154 17.61 4.12 3.23
CA ALA A 154 18.26 5.32 3.75
C ALA A 154 17.37 6.12 4.74
N LYS A 155 16.07 5.91 4.71
CA LYS A 155 15.08 6.68 5.48
C LYS A 155 14.29 5.83 6.48
N ARG A 156 14.18 4.52 6.24
CA ARG A 156 13.30 3.61 6.99
C ARG A 156 13.88 2.20 7.08
N GLU A 157 13.38 1.40 7.99
CA GLU A 157 13.69 -0.03 8.03
C GLU A 157 13.02 -0.74 6.85
N VAL A 158 13.84 -1.41 6.02
CA VAL A 158 13.39 -2.13 4.83
C VAL A 158 13.86 -3.56 4.89
N VAL A 159 12.93 -4.48 4.75
CA VAL A 159 13.21 -5.91 4.54
C VAL A 159 12.92 -6.24 3.08
N THR A 160 13.94 -6.65 2.37
CA THR A 160 13.79 -7.17 1.00
C THR A 160 13.51 -8.66 1.04
N LEU A 161 12.66 -9.15 0.15
CA LEU A 161 12.40 -10.56 -0.06
C LEU A 161 12.78 -10.94 -1.49
N HIS A 162 13.71 -11.87 -1.64
CA HIS A 162 14.10 -12.39 -2.94
C HIS A 162 13.15 -13.52 -3.35
N VAL A 163 12.11 -13.15 -4.08
CA VAL A 163 11.13 -14.12 -4.58
C VAL A 163 11.75 -14.91 -5.72
N PRO A 164 11.80 -16.25 -5.64
CA PRO A 164 12.42 -17.07 -6.65
C PRO A 164 11.69 -17.00 -7.99
N VAL A 165 12.44 -16.95 -9.07
CA VAL A 165 11.90 -16.97 -10.45
C VAL A 165 11.55 -18.38 -10.87
N LYS A 166 12.31 -19.36 -10.40
CA LYS A 166 12.08 -20.79 -10.62
C LYS A 166 11.48 -21.45 -9.38
N LYS A 167 11.00 -22.66 -9.53
CA LYS A 167 10.39 -23.45 -8.46
C LYS A 167 11.21 -24.76 -8.22
N GLU A 168 12.53 -24.66 -8.29
CA GLU A 168 13.43 -25.73 -7.91
C GLU A 168 13.48 -25.84 -6.40
N ASP A 169 13.76 -27.01 -5.85
CA ASP A 169 13.74 -27.24 -4.41
C ASP A 169 14.69 -26.28 -3.67
N SER A 170 15.89 -26.07 -4.23
CA SER A 170 16.87 -25.11 -3.69
C SER A 170 16.36 -23.66 -3.66
N ASP A 171 15.58 -23.24 -4.64
CA ASP A 171 15.00 -21.90 -4.68
C ASP A 171 13.92 -21.74 -3.62
N ILE A 172 13.15 -22.81 -3.38
CA ILE A 172 12.12 -22.84 -2.34
C ILE A 172 12.78 -22.81 -0.95
N GLU A 173 13.83 -23.57 -0.73
CA GLU A 173 14.59 -23.58 0.53
C GLU A 173 15.14 -22.18 0.87
N LEU A 174 15.78 -21.51 -0.08
CA LEU A 174 16.26 -20.14 0.08
C LEU A 174 15.12 -19.15 0.39
N TYR A 175 13.98 -19.32 -0.28
CA TYR A 175 12.83 -18.44 0.00
C TYR A 175 12.25 -18.66 1.40
N VAL A 176 12.26 -19.90 1.88
CA VAL A 176 11.85 -20.23 3.26
C VAL A 176 12.77 -19.55 4.27
N GLU A 177 14.09 -19.53 4.04
CA GLU A 177 15.05 -18.79 4.88
C GLU A 177 14.74 -17.28 4.91
N GLU A 178 14.43 -16.68 3.76
CA GLU A 178 14.00 -15.28 3.66
C GLU A 178 12.71 -15.01 4.46
N LEU A 179 11.78 -15.96 4.47
CA LEU A 179 10.55 -15.84 5.25
C LEU A 179 10.84 -15.94 6.76
N TYR A 180 11.74 -16.82 7.20
CA TYR A 180 12.18 -16.88 8.60
C TYR A 180 12.87 -15.59 9.03
N PHE A 181 13.73 -15.03 8.19
CA PHE A 181 14.35 -13.74 8.46
C PHE A 181 13.30 -12.62 8.61
N LEU A 182 12.27 -12.58 7.74
CA LEU A 182 11.18 -11.65 7.89
C LEU A 182 10.40 -11.88 9.19
N MET A 183 10.16 -13.14 9.58
CA MET A 183 9.49 -13.45 10.85
C MET A 183 10.25 -12.87 12.04
N GLU A 184 11.57 -13.08 12.13
CA GLU A 184 12.41 -12.50 13.19
C GLU A 184 12.29 -10.99 13.25
N LYS A 185 12.37 -10.31 12.10
CA LYS A 185 12.20 -8.85 12.01
C LYS A 185 10.82 -8.36 12.47
N LEU A 186 9.78 -9.09 12.14
CA LEU A 186 8.41 -8.77 12.57
C LEU A 186 8.25 -9.00 14.09
N GLU A 187 8.79 -10.08 14.62
CA GLU A 187 8.78 -10.38 16.05
C GLU A 187 9.53 -9.30 16.86
N ASP A 188 10.72 -8.91 16.39
CA ASP A 188 11.52 -7.84 17.01
C ASP A 188 10.75 -6.50 17.01
N MET A 189 10.12 -6.16 15.91
CA MET A 189 9.36 -4.90 15.77
C MET A 189 8.12 -4.86 16.64
N THR A 190 7.42 -6.00 16.77
CA THR A 190 6.12 -6.06 17.48
C THR A 190 6.24 -6.49 18.94
N GLY A 191 7.35 -7.13 19.31
CA GLY A 191 7.53 -7.79 20.60
C GLY A 191 6.67 -9.05 20.76
N ARG A 192 6.09 -9.58 19.69
CA ARG A 192 5.20 -10.75 19.69
C ARG A 192 5.79 -11.89 18.89
N ARG A 193 5.77 -13.10 19.46
CA ARG A 193 6.16 -14.32 18.77
C ARG A 193 5.09 -14.76 17.77
N ILE A 194 5.51 -15.15 16.58
CA ILE A 194 4.66 -15.80 15.58
C ILE A 194 4.56 -17.27 15.94
N THR A 195 3.38 -17.72 16.33
CA THR A 195 3.11 -19.12 16.67
C THR A 195 2.39 -19.82 15.53
N TYR A 196 2.35 -21.15 15.59
CA TYR A 196 1.56 -21.95 14.66
C TYR A 196 0.09 -21.52 14.64
N GLU A 197 -0.48 -21.23 15.81
CA GLU A 197 -1.87 -20.79 15.96
C GLU A 197 -2.10 -19.41 15.33
N SER A 198 -1.22 -18.43 15.61
CA SER A 198 -1.34 -17.09 15.05
C SER A 198 -1.17 -17.09 13.53
N LEU A 199 -0.21 -17.86 13.00
CA LEU A 199 0.00 -18.01 11.58
C LEU A 199 -1.19 -18.70 10.89
N THR A 200 -1.69 -19.79 11.48
CA THR A 200 -2.85 -20.50 10.95
C THR A 200 -4.10 -19.60 10.93
N ALA A 201 -4.32 -18.80 11.97
CA ALA A 201 -5.42 -17.85 12.02
C ALA A 201 -5.29 -16.77 10.93
N ALA A 202 -4.09 -16.22 10.74
CA ALA A 202 -3.79 -15.27 9.68
C ALA A 202 -4.02 -15.86 8.28
N MET A 203 -3.53 -17.07 8.02
CA MET A 203 -3.74 -17.77 6.75
C MET A 203 -5.21 -18.04 6.46
N ARG A 204 -6.02 -18.41 7.46
CA ARG A 204 -7.46 -18.57 7.30
C ARG A 204 -8.15 -17.27 6.95
N MET A 205 -7.77 -16.17 7.59
CA MET A 205 -8.33 -14.84 7.33
C MET A 205 -8.02 -14.36 5.92
N THR A 206 -6.76 -14.42 5.50
CA THR A 206 -6.34 -13.99 4.15
C THR A 206 -6.88 -14.92 3.06
N GLY A 207 -6.91 -16.23 3.32
CA GLY A 207 -7.51 -17.22 2.42
C GLY A 207 -9.00 -16.98 2.22
N ARG A 208 -9.75 -16.65 3.28
CA ARG A 208 -11.16 -16.28 3.17
C ARG A 208 -11.34 -15.02 2.34
N ALA A 209 -10.55 -13.97 2.59
CA ALA A 209 -10.61 -12.74 1.81
C ALA A 209 -10.32 -12.99 0.31
N SER A 210 -9.32 -13.81 0.00
CA SER A 210 -8.99 -14.21 -1.37
C SER A 210 -10.12 -15.01 -2.03
N TYR A 211 -10.75 -15.91 -1.28
CA TYR A 211 -11.89 -16.68 -1.76
C TYR A 211 -13.09 -15.78 -2.09
N GLU A 212 -13.45 -14.86 -1.20
CA GLU A 212 -14.56 -13.93 -1.43
C GLU A 212 -14.26 -12.98 -2.62
N LEU A 213 -13.02 -12.51 -2.74
CA LEU A 213 -12.60 -11.74 -3.90
C LEU A 213 -12.71 -12.55 -5.21
N SER A 214 -12.33 -13.82 -5.20
CA SER A 214 -12.45 -14.71 -6.36
C SER A 214 -13.91 -14.93 -6.74
N ARG A 215 -14.78 -15.11 -5.74
CA ARG A 215 -16.24 -15.18 -5.96
C ARG A 215 -16.75 -13.89 -6.61
N PHE A 216 -16.42 -12.75 -6.03
CA PHE A 216 -16.82 -11.44 -6.56
C PHE A 216 -16.37 -11.28 -8.04
N LEU A 217 -15.12 -11.63 -8.34
CA LEU A 217 -14.61 -11.56 -9.72
C LEU A 217 -15.30 -12.57 -10.66
N SER A 218 -15.80 -13.70 -10.15
CA SER A 218 -16.55 -14.66 -10.96
C SER A 218 -17.90 -14.12 -11.42
N TYR A 219 -18.54 -13.25 -10.66
CA TYR A 219 -19.78 -12.60 -11.06
C TYR A 219 -19.60 -11.71 -12.30
N LYS A 220 -18.42 -11.12 -12.49
CA LYS A 220 -18.12 -10.34 -13.70
C LYS A 220 -18.22 -11.17 -14.99
N LYS A 221 -18.03 -12.48 -14.90
CA LYS A 221 -18.19 -13.39 -16.03
C LYS A 221 -19.66 -13.72 -16.33
N GLN A 222 -20.52 -13.58 -15.31
CA GLN A 222 -21.96 -13.90 -15.42
C GLN A 222 -22.78 -12.67 -15.81
N ILE A 223 -22.39 -11.49 -15.31
CA ILE A 223 -22.94 -10.22 -15.75
C ILE A 223 -22.20 -9.90 -17.04
N GLY A 224 -22.80 -10.21 -18.17
CA GLY A 224 -22.25 -9.88 -19.50
C GLY A 224 -21.71 -8.47 -19.52
N VAL A 225 -20.69 -8.24 -20.33
CA VAL A 225 -19.97 -6.97 -20.50
C VAL A 225 -20.93 -5.81 -20.24
N CYS A 226 -20.57 -4.97 -19.26
CA CYS A 226 -21.29 -3.73 -19.02
C CYS A 226 -21.47 -3.05 -20.38
N GLU A 227 -22.66 -3.12 -20.95
CA GLU A 227 -22.98 -2.33 -22.12
C GLU A 227 -22.78 -0.88 -21.69
N THR A 228 -21.70 -0.29 -22.18
CA THR A 228 -21.56 1.16 -22.07
C THR A 228 -22.83 1.75 -22.68
N PRO A 229 -23.60 2.61 -21.98
CA PRO A 229 -24.69 3.31 -22.60
C PRO A 229 -24.11 4.00 -23.82
N GLU A 230 -24.55 3.60 -25.00
CA GLU A 230 -24.24 4.34 -26.21
C GLU A 230 -24.64 5.80 -25.95
N ALA A 231 -23.71 6.69 -26.22
CA ALA A 231 -23.93 8.10 -26.09
C ALA A 231 -25.13 8.47 -26.99
N ALA A 232 -26.29 8.75 -26.37
CA ALA A 232 -27.41 9.37 -27.01
C ALA A 232 -27.23 10.89 -27.04
#